data_2c6e059ad24e98fcc1a6394f48469297
#
_entry.id   2c6e059ad24e98fcc1a6394f48469297
#
_cell.length_a   1.000
_cell.length_b   1.000
_cell.length_c   1.000
_cell.angle_alpha   90.00
_cell.angle_beta   90.00
_cell.angle_gamma   90.00
#
_symmetry.space_group_name_H-M   'P 1'
#
loop_
_entity.id
_entity.type
_entity.pdbx_description
1 polymer ?
#
loop_
_entity_poly.entity_id
_entity_poly.type
_entity_poly.pdbx_seq_one_letter_code
_entity_poly.pdbx_strand_id
1 'polypeptide(L)'
;MKKFNSFFVLSLLMVPSLISNAQEYLRGDVNIDGHVSLSDVTCLIDYLLKGSWPDAVDYECVDLGLPSGTLWATCNVGASTPEEFGDYFAWGETVPKDEFTYENYKWWYFDENGYRYISKYNTKSDFGPVDNKTELEPEDDAACVNWGTSWRMPSLDQVVELVNSCTWQWTQRNGVNGHLLTGPNGNSMFLPAAGYRDGSSLEYVGTYGNYWSRSLYSYLPDRVYCIYLDSQYWDSEDISRYYGHVIRAVRVSQTR
;
A
#
# COMPACT_ATOMS: atom_id res chain seq x y z
N MET A 1 39.53 -45.51 -1.11
CA MET A 1 38.83 -44.32 -1.51
C MET A 1 37.40 -44.41 -0.94
N LYS A 2 37.16 -43.77 0.21
CA LYS A 2 35.83 -43.72 0.86
C LYS A 2 35.22 -42.36 0.53
N LYS A 3 34.06 -42.37 -0.13
CA LYS A 3 33.25 -41.15 -0.37
C LYS A 3 32.57 -40.77 0.91
N PHE A 4 32.85 -39.58 1.43
CA PHE A 4 32.10 -38.95 2.49
C PHE A 4 30.89 -38.22 1.84
N ASN A 5 29.69 -38.70 2.15
CA ASN A 5 28.46 -37.93 1.94
C ASN A 5 28.26 -37.09 3.18
N SER A 6 28.48 -35.79 3.05
CA SER A 6 28.17 -34.82 4.12
C SER A 6 26.74 -34.31 3.95
N PHE A 7 25.81 -34.87 4.73
CA PHE A 7 24.51 -34.28 4.92
C PHE A 7 24.67 -33.13 5.93
N PHE A 8 24.61 -31.89 5.45
CA PHE A 8 24.47 -30.72 6.32
C PHE A 8 23.01 -30.64 6.79
N VAL A 9 22.76 -31.12 8.01
CA VAL A 9 21.53 -30.80 8.75
C VAL A 9 21.75 -29.42 9.38
N LEU A 10 21.13 -28.39 8.79
CA LEU A 10 21.11 -27.06 9.39
C LEU A 10 20.21 -27.08 10.63
N SER A 11 20.80 -27.32 11.80
CA SER A 11 20.11 -27.14 13.07
C SER A 11 20.00 -25.67 13.38
N LEU A 12 18.79 -25.14 13.26
CA LEU A 12 18.47 -23.77 13.69
C LEU A 12 18.59 -23.69 15.22
N LEU A 13 19.67 -23.07 15.69
CA LEU A 13 19.86 -22.76 17.11
C LEU A 13 18.82 -21.71 17.54
N MET A 14 17.84 -22.13 18.32
CA MET A 14 16.98 -21.22 19.06
C MET A 14 17.81 -20.50 20.13
N VAL A 15 17.96 -19.19 19.99
CA VAL A 15 18.40 -18.32 21.07
C VAL A 15 17.16 -17.87 21.84
N PRO A 16 17.01 -18.18 23.11
CA PRO A 16 15.88 -17.67 23.88
C PRO A 16 16.13 -16.20 24.21
N SER A 17 15.48 -15.29 23.52
CA SER A 17 15.40 -13.89 23.94
C SER A 17 14.24 -13.71 24.92
N LEU A 18 14.56 -13.27 26.13
CA LEU A 18 13.62 -12.75 27.10
C LEU A 18 13.03 -11.43 26.58
N ILE A 19 11.93 -11.50 25.83
CA ILE A 19 11.09 -10.34 25.52
C ILE A 19 9.64 -10.80 25.68
N SER A 20 8.97 -10.22 26.68
CA SER A 20 7.54 -10.34 26.90
C SER A 20 6.80 -9.51 25.85
N ASN A 21 6.53 -10.10 24.73
CA ASN A 21 5.48 -9.87 23.73
C ASN A 21 5.86 -10.78 22.55
N ALA A 22 5.34 -11.99 22.55
CA ALA A 22 5.60 -12.96 21.50
C ALA A 22 4.87 -12.47 20.24
N GLN A 23 5.61 -11.81 19.37
CA GLN A 23 5.24 -11.73 17.97
C GLN A 23 5.38 -13.14 17.42
N GLU A 24 4.29 -13.75 16.95
CA GLU A 24 4.34 -15.05 16.28
C GLU A 24 5.13 -14.86 14.97
N TYR A 25 6.37 -15.32 14.95
CA TYR A 25 7.16 -15.37 13.73
C TYR A 25 6.63 -16.48 12.82
N LEU A 26 6.19 -16.14 11.65
CA LEU A 26 5.87 -17.09 10.59
C LEU A 26 7.14 -17.86 10.21
N ARG A 27 7.06 -19.19 10.21
CA ARG A 27 8.20 -20.05 9.88
C ARG A 27 8.51 -19.93 8.39
N GLY A 28 9.63 -19.27 8.06
CA GLY A 28 10.06 -18.99 6.68
C GLY A 28 9.99 -17.52 6.29
N ASP A 29 9.40 -16.67 7.12
CA ASP A 29 9.44 -15.21 7.00
C ASP A 29 10.82 -14.71 7.45
N VAL A 30 11.69 -14.55 6.49
CA VAL A 30 13.12 -14.24 6.71
C VAL A 30 13.36 -12.74 6.82
N ASN A 31 12.58 -11.94 6.12
CA ASN A 31 12.65 -10.48 6.12
C ASN A 31 11.74 -9.82 7.18
N ILE A 32 10.98 -10.64 7.92
CA ILE A 32 10.08 -10.24 9.02
C ILE A 32 9.00 -9.26 8.53
N ASP A 33 8.53 -9.44 7.29
CA ASP A 33 7.44 -8.63 6.72
C ASP A 33 6.03 -9.18 7.04
N GLY A 34 5.96 -10.32 7.73
CA GLY A 34 4.71 -10.99 8.13
C GLY A 34 4.19 -11.98 7.10
N HIS A 35 4.91 -12.20 6.00
CA HIS A 35 4.54 -13.12 4.94
C HIS A 35 5.68 -14.06 4.58
N VAL A 36 5.35 -15.25 4.12
CA VAL A 36 6.34 -16.17 3.51
C VAL A 36 6.19 -16.09 2.00
N SER A 37 7.11 -15.45 1.34
CA SER A 37 7.05 -15.14 -0.07
C SER A 37 8.42 -15.30 -0.78
N LEU A 38 8.48 -14.94 -2.05
CA LEU A 38 9.72 -14.95 -2.80
C LEU A 38 10.72 -13.90 -2.29
N SER A 39 10.24 -12.84 -1.62
CA SER A 39 11.11 -11.84 -1.00
C SER A 39 11.97 -12.41 0.11
N ASP A 40 11.47 -13.39 0.88
CA ASP A 40 12.23 -14.10 1.91
C ASP A 40 13.39 -14.90 1.31
N VAL A 41 13.14 -15.53 0.17
CA VAL A 41 14.19 -16.26 -0.57
C VAL A 41 15.25 -15.29 -1.04
N THR A 42 14.86 -14.12 -1.54
CA THR A 42 15.80 -13.08 -1.99
C THR A 42 16.63 -12.54 -0.82
N CYS A 43 16.01 -12.25 0.31
CA CYS A 43 16.69 -11.82 1.54
C CYS A 43 17.68 -12.88 2.03
N LEU A 44 17.29 -14.15 2.00
CA LEU A 44 18.18 -15.26 2.39
C LEU A 44 19.37 -15.39 1.44
N ILE A 45 19.13 -15.25 0.13
CA ILE A 45 20.20 -15.28 -0.89
C ILE A 45 21.17 -14.11 -0.66
N ASP A 46 20.65 -12.91 -0.44
CA ASP A 46 21.45 -11.72 -0.16
C ASP A 46 22.30 -11.89 1.11
N TYR A 47 21.73 -12.44 2.17
CA TYR A 47 22.48 -12.77 3.38
C TYR A 47 23.62 -13.78 3.10
N LEU A 48 23.33 -14.83 2.35
CA LEU A 48 24.33 -15.86 2.04
C LEU A 48 25.45 -15.32 1.13
N LEU A 49 25.16 -14.36 0.27
CA LEU A 49 26.13 -13.77 -0.65
C LEU A 49 26.94 -12.62 -0.04
N LYS A 50 26.32 -11.82 0.83
CA LYS A 50 26.91 -10.59 1.38
C LYS A 50 27.36 -10.74 2.83
N GLY A 51 26.94 -11.80 3.52
CA GLY A 51 27.26 -12.05 4.93
C GLY A 51 26.51 -11.14 5.91
N SER A 52 25.58 -10.34 5.43
CA SER A 52 24.69 -9.49 6.24
C SER A 52 23.26 -9.53 5.70
N TRP A 53 22.29 -9.41 6.59
CA TRP A 53 20.91 -9.21 6.14
C TRP A 53 20.81 -7.89 5.38
N PRO A 54 20.02 -7.83 4.31
CA PRO A 54 19.72 -6.54 3.69
C PRO A 54 19.11 -5.66 4.78
N ASP A 55 19.61 -4.44 4.88
CA ASP A 55 18.99 -3.45 5.76
C ASP A 55 17.52 -3.34 5.38
N ALA A 56 16.63 -3.38 6.36
CA ALA A 56 15.22 -3.07 6.10
C ALA A 56 15.17 -1.72 5.38
N VAL A 57 14.56 -1.68 4.21
CA VAL A 57 14.46 -0.43 3.45
C VAL A 57 13.65 0.53 4.32
N ASP A 58 14.32 1.46 4.97
CA ASP A 58 13.64 2.51 5.76
C ASP A 58 13.22 3.61 4.79
N TYR A 59 12.00 3.46 4.26
CA TYR A 59 11.43 4.48 3.39
C TYR A 59 11.28 5.79 4.13
N GLU A 60 11.68 6.89 3.49
CA GLU A 60 11.61 8.21 4.07
C GLU A 60 10.17 8.64 4.34
N CYS A 61 9.94 9.27 5.48
CA CYS A 61 8.66 9.85 5.85
C CYS A 61 8.81 11.29 6.32
N VAL A 62 7.73 12.05 6.21
CA VAL A 62 7.63 13.43 6.66
C VAL A 62 6.57 13.55 7.75
N ASP A 63 6.93 14.26 8.82
CA ASP A 63 5.99 14.77 9.80
C ASP A 63 5.45 16.12 9.31
N LEU A 64 4.17 16.18 8.97
CA LEU A 64 3.49 17.40 8.55
C LEU A 64 2.90 18.20 9.73
N GLY A 65 3.09 17.74 10.97
CA GLY A 65 2.49 18.36 12.16
C GLY A 65 0.99 18.17 12.25
N LEU A 66 0.47 17.06 11.70
CA LEU A 66 -0.96 16.74 11.75
C LEU A 66 -1.36 16.37 13.18
N PRO A 67 -2.63 16.66 13.59
CA PRO A 67 -3.12 16.37 14.94
C PRO A 67 -2.96 14.91 15.39
N SER A 68 -3.10 13.96 14.46
CA SER A 68 -2.91 12.52 14.74
C SER A 68 -1.45 12.12 14.93
N GLY A 69 -0.49 12.96 14.51
CA GLY A 69 0.92 12.62 14.43
C GLY A 69 1.25 11.62 13.31
N THR A 70 0.35 11.44 12.34
CA THR A 70 0.58 10.56 11.18
C THR A 70 1.80 11.01 10.39
N LEU A 71 2.73 10.10 10.15
CA LEU A 71 3.87 10.30 9.26
C LEU A 71 3.53 9.79 7.87
N TRP A 72 3.77 10.62 6.85
CA TRP A 72 3.50 10.29 5.46
C TRP A 72 4.77 9.96 4.71
N ALA A 73 4.74 8.98 3.84
CA ALA A 73 5.87 8.66 2.97
C ALA A 73 6.21 9.85 2.06
N THR A 74 7.49 10.04 1.73
CA THR A 74 7.92 11.11 0.83
C THR A 74 7.69 10.79 -0.64
N CYS A 75 7.60 9.50 -1.00
CA CYS A 75 7.32 9.02 -2.36
C CYS A 75 6.16 8.00 -2.38
N ASN A 76 5.64 7.66 -3.55
CA ASN A 76 4.62 6.64 -3.73
C ASN A 76 5.21 5.23 -3.61
N VAL A 77 4.37 4.24 -3.33
CA VAL A 77 4.78 2.82 -3.38
C VAL A 77 5.26 2.50 -4.81
N GLY A 78 6.44 1.88 -4.91
CA GLY A 78 7.12 1.60 -6.19
C GLY A 78 7.91 2.77 -6.78
N ALA A 79 7.93 3.94 -6.13
CA ALA A 79 8.71 5.11 -6.54
C ALA A 79 9.97 5.30 -5.69
N SER A 80 11.01 5.91 -6.27
CA SER A 80 12.27 6.27 -5.61
C SER A 80 12.38 7.75 -5.31
N THR A 81 11.59 8.59 -5.99
CA THR A 81 11.55 10.03 -5.79
C THR A 81 10.11 10.54 -5.63
N PRO A 82 9.91 11.73 -5.02
CA PRO A 82 8.57 12.28 -4.83
C PRO A 82 7.79 12.57 -6.12
N GLU A 83 8.48 12.77 -7.23
CA GLU A 83 7.91 13.07 -8.53
C GLU A 83 7.50 11.86 -9.35
N GLU A 84 8.08 10.68 -9.05
CA GLU A 84 7.72 9.43 -9.70
C GLU A 84 6.32 8.99 -9.28
N PHE A 85 5.57 8.44 -10.24
CA PHE A 85 4.20 8.00 -9.98
C PHE A 85 4.17 6.72 -9.14
N GLY A 86 5.21 5.86 -9.23
CA GLY A 86 5.24 4.55 -8.60
C GLY A 86 4.34 3.55 -9.31
N ASP A 87 3.99 2.50 -8.59
CA ASP A 87 3.15 1.42 -9.08
C ASP A 87 1.67 1.72 -8.91
N TYR A 88 0.86 1.15 -9.83
CA TYR A 88 -0.59 1.25 -9.78
C TYR A 88 -1.18 -0.07 -9.29
N PHE A 89 -2.11 0.01 -8.36
CA PHE A 89 -2.77 -1.13 -7.75
C PHE A 89 -4.28 -1.01 -7.87
N ALA A 90 -4.98 -2.10 -8.11
CA ALA A 90 -6.40 -2.16 -7.80
C ALA A 90 -6.56 -2.32 -6.27
N TRP A 91 -7.66 -1.83 -5.73
CA TRP A 91 -7.84 -1.80 -4.29
C TRP A 91 -7.89 -3.20 -3.65
N GLY A 92 -7.03 -3.45 -2.67
CA GLY A 92 -6.88 -4.77 -2.03
C GLY A 92 -6.10 -5.78 -2.87
N GLU A 93 -5.45 -5.35 -3.96
CA GLU A 93 -4.43 -6.12 -4.67
C GLU A 93 -3.05 -5.56 -4.31
N THR A 94 -2.09 -6.44 -4.12
CA THR A 94 -0.77 -6.09 -3.60
C THR A 94 0.35 -6.21 -4.63
N VAL A 95 0.01 -6.66 -5.83
CA VAL A 95 0.93 -6.80 -6.97
C VAL A 95 0.44 -5.90 -8.10
N PRO A 96 1.32 -5.07 -8.69
CA PRO A 96 1.01 -4.29 -9.88
C PRO A 96 0.62 -5.19 -11.04
N LYS A 97 -0.24 -4.71 -11.94
CA LYS A 97 -0.64 -5.42 -13.15
C LYS A 97 -0.74 -4.48 -14.35
N ASP A 98 -0.76 -5.05 -15.57
CA ASP A 98 -0.77 -4.27 -16.80
C ASP A 98 -2.18 -3.86 -17.24
N GLU A 99 -3.20 -4.58 -16.76
CA GLU A 99 -4.59 -4.36 -17.15
C GLU A 99 -5.52 -4.36 -15.93
N PHE A 100 -6.42 -3.37 -15.86
CA PHE A 100 -7.34 -3.13 -14.76
C PHE A 100 -8.78 -3.19 -15.26
N THR A 101 -9.39 -4.35 -15.18
CA THR A 101 -10.76 -4.59 -15.66
C THR A 101 -11.63 -5.22 -14.57
N TYR A 102 -12.93 -5.22 -14.81
CA TYR A 102 -13.88 -5.91 -13.96
C TYR A 102 -13.60 -7.42 -13.88
N GLU A 103 -13.19 -8.00 -14.99
CA GLU A 103 -13.03 -9.44 -15.13
C GLU A 103 -11.79 -9.96 -14.41
N ASN A 104 -10.73 -9.14 -14.30
CA ASN A 104 -9.48 -9.55 -13.66
C ASN A 104 -9.30 -9.01 -12.24
N TYR A 105 -10.31 -8.34 -11.67
CA TYR A 105 -10.23 -7.84 -10.31
C TYR A 105 -10.40 -8.96 -9.28
N LYS A 106 -9.45 -9.11 -8.39
CA LYS A 106 -9.30 -10.20 -7.41
C LYS A 106 -10.55 -10.49 -6.58
N TRP A 107 -11.30 -9.46 -6.19
CA TRP A 107 -12.39 -9.58 -5.23
C TRP A 107 -13.77 -9.66 -5.87
N TRP A 108 -13.87 -9.71 -7.18
CA TRP A 108 -15.10 -9.95 -7.90
C TRP A 108 -15.14 -11.34 -8.47
N TYR A 109 -16.36 -11.89 -8.53
CA TYR A 109 -16.65 -13.11 -9.25
C TYR A 109 -18.02 -12.99 -9.93
N PHE A 110 -18.23 -13.80 -10.94
CA PHE A 110 -19.48 -13.84 -11.69
C PHE A 110 -20.14 -15.19 -11.46
N ASP A 111 -21.47 -15.19 -11.28
CA ASP A 111 -22.24 -16.42 -11.23
C ASP A 111 -22.49 -16.99 -12.63
N GLU A 112 -23.19 -18.11 -12.72
CA GLU A 112 -23.54 -18.78 -13.98
C GLU A 112 -24.43 -17.94 -14.91
N ASN A 113 -25.11 -16.93 -14.38
CA ASN A 113 -25.96 -16.00 -15.13
C ASN A 113 -25.23 -14.71 -15.51
N GLY A 114 -23.95 -14.55 -15.12
CA GLY A 114 -23.14 -13.36 -15.36
C GLY A 114 -23.38 -12.22 -14.37
N TYR A 115 -24.09 -12.45 -13.26
CA TYR A 115 -24.20 -11.44 -12.21
C TYR A 115 -22.90 -11.35 -11.42
N ARG A 116 -22.46 -10.11 -11.16
CA ARG A 116 -21.23 -9.81 -10.46
C ARG A 116 -21.46 -9.71 -8.95
N TYR A 117 -20.59 -10.37 -8.20
CA TYR A 117 -20.59 -10.38 -6.75
C TYR A 117 -19.21 -10.03 -6.19
N ILE A 118 -19.19 -9.53 -4.93
CA ILE A 118 -17.98 -9.23 -4.16
C ILE A 118 -17.71 -10.40 -3.20
N SER A 119 -16.48 -10.91 -3.21
CA SER A 119 -16.06 -12.04 -2.35
C SER A 119 -15.47 -11.62 -1.00
N LYS A 120 -14.96 -10.37 -0.87
CA LYS A 120 -14.37 -9.84 0.37
C LYS A 120 -14.56 -8.32 0.44
N TYR A 121 -14.65 -7.78 1.67
CA TYR A 121 -14.91 -6.36 1.94
C TYR A 121 -16.29 -5.95 1.42
N ASN A 122 -17.30 -6.65 1.90
CA ASN A 122 -18.69 -6.43 1.48
C ASN A 122 -19.60 -6.18 2.70
N THR A 123 -20.33 -5.06 2.67
CA THR A 123 -21.28 -4.64 3.71
C THR A 123 -22.75 -4.80 3.30
N LYS A 124 -23.02 -5.27 2.08
CA LYS A 124 -24.38 -5.35 1.50
C LYS A 124 -24.65 -6.70 0.85
N SER A 125 -25.74 -7.35 1.24
CA SER A 125 -26.14 -8.66 0.70
C SER A 125 -26.41 -8.65 -0.81
N ASP A 126 -26.82 -7.51 -1.36
CA ASP A 126 -27.07 -7.37 -2.80
C ASP A 126 -25.79 -7.49 -3.65
N PHE A 127 -24.62 -7.34 -3.02
CA PHE A 127 -23.31 -7.45 -3.67
C PHE A 127 -22.63 -8.81 -3.40
N GLY A 128 -23.26 -9.74 -2.69
CA GLY A 128 -22.72 -11.06 -2.39
C GLY A 128 -22.56 -11.34 -0.89
N PRO A 129 -21.73 -12.31 -0.50
CA PRO A 129 -21.49 -12.64 0.91
C PRO A 129 -21.00 -11.42 1.70
N VAL A 130 -21.64 -11.18 2.85
CA VAL A 130 -21.32 -10.03 3.72
C VAL A 130 -20.29 -10.45 4.76
N ASP A 131 -19.15 -9.75 4.82
CA ASP A 131 -18.13 -9.93 5.86
C ASP A 131 -17.98 -8.72 6.79
N ASN A 132 -18.65 -7.59 6.46
CA ASN A 132 -18.64 -6.33 7.19
C ASN A 132 -17.24 -5.72 7.41
N LYS A 133 -16.25 -6.13 6.63
CA LYS A 133 -14.92 -5.53 6.66
C LYS A 133 -14.93 -4.21 5.88
N THR A 134 -14.59 -3.14 6.54
CA THR A 134 -14.61 -1.78 5.98
C THR A 134 -13.22 -1.19 5.76
N GLU A 135 -12.17 -1.89 6.17
CA GLU A 135 -10.78 -1.52 5.93
C GLU A 135 -9.98 -2.73 5.48
N LEU A 136 -8.95 -2.49 4.66
CA LEU A 136 -8.03 -3.54 4.22
C LEU A 136 -7.31 -4.18 5.40
N GLU A 137 -7.27 -5.48 5.40
CA GLU A 137 -6.39 -6.27 6.26
C GLU A 137 -4.93 -6.12 5.79
N PRO A 138 -3.92 -6.33 6.66
CA PRO A 138 -2.51 -6.15 6.31
C PRO A 138 -2.06 -6.90 5.06
N GLU A 139 -2.56 -8.12 4.87
CA GLU A 139 -2.24 -8.98 3.72
C GLU A 139 -2.82 -8.52 2.38
N ASP A 140 -3.79 -7.60 2.40
CA ASP A 140 -4.40 -7.01 1.22
C ASP A 140 -4.05 -5.51 1.06
N ASP A 141 -3.22 -4.99 1.94
CA ASP A 141 -2.73 -3.61 1.90
C ASP A 141 -1.39 -3.57 1.16
N ALA A 142 -1.39 -2.98 -0.05
CA ALA A 142 -0.20 -2.98 -0.89
C ALA A 142 0.99 -2.23 -0.27
N ALA A 143 0.75 -1.20 0.56
CA ALA A 143 1.84 -0.54 1.27
C ALA A 143 2.44 -1.47 2.33
N CYS A 144 1.61 -2.20 3.06
CA CYS A 144 2.05 -3.17 4.06
C CYS A 144 2.86 -4.31 3.43
N VAL A 145 2.34 -4.89 2.34
CA VAL A 145 2.98 -6.05 1.68
C VAL A 145 4.28 -5.66 0.99
N ASN A 146 4.35 -4.49 0.33
CA ASN A 146 5.54 -4.09 -0.43
C ASN A 146 6.61 -3.39 0.44
N TRP A 147 6.22 -2.74 1.54
CA TRP A 147 7.13 -1.94 2.37
C TRP A 147 7.28 -2.44 3.81
N GLY A 148 6.58 -3.53 4.16
CA GLY A 148 6.59 -4.14 5.49
C GLY A 148 5.56 -3.56 6.45
N THR A 149 5.38 -4.25 7.58
CA THR A 149 4.28 -4.02 8.54
C THR A 149 4.29 -2.67 9.23
N SER A 150 5.38 -1.91 9.11
CA SER A 150 5.47 -0.52 9.61
C SER A 150 4.71 0.47 8.73
N TRP A 151 4.25 0.06 7.56
CA TRP A 151 3.59 0.89 6.57
C TRP A 151 2.18 0.41 6.28
N ARG A 152 1.30 1.33 5.96
CA ARG A 152 -0.10 1.06 5.57
C ARG A 152 -0.56 2.08 4.53
N MET A 153 -1.55 1.72 3.75
CA MET A 153 -2.36 2.71 3.06
C MET A 153 -3.06 3.61 4.08
N PRO A 154 -3.27 4.92 3.82
CA PRO A 154 -3.96 5.79 4.76
C PRO A 154 -5.42 5.37 4.94
N SER A 155 -5.98 5.55 6.16
CA SER A 155 -7.43 5.45 6.38
C SER A 155 -8.15 6.68 5.84
N LEU A 156 -9.49 6.60 5.73
CA LEU A 156 -10.31 7.77 5.41
C LEU A 156 -10.07 8.92 6.39
N ASP A 157 -9.99 8.64 7.70
CA ASP A 157 -9.74 9.68 8.70
C ASP A 157 -8.41 10.39 8.48
N GLN A 158 -7.35 9.64 8.11
CA GLN A 158 -6.05 10.21 7.80
C GLN A 158 -6.07 11.02 6.50
N VAL A 159 -6.85 10.58 5.49
CA VAL A 159 -7.07 11.36 4.26
C VAL A 159 -7.80 12.66 4.57
N VAL A 160 -8.91 12.60 5.32
CA VAL A 160 -9.70 13.77 5.72
C VAL A 160 -8.86 14.74 6.56
N GLU A 161 -8.04 14.23 7.47
CA GLU A 161 -7.13 15.05 8.26
C GLU A 161 -6.11 15.76 7.36
N LEU A 162 -5.49 15.05 6.42
CA LEU A 162 -4.54 15.62 5.45
C LEU A 162 -5.18 16.74 4.62
N VAL A 163 -6.36 16.46 4.05
CA VAL A 163 -7.13 17.42 3.23
C VAL A 163 -7.45 18.70 4.00
N ASN A 164 -7.87 18.56 5.26
CA ASN A 164 -8.34 19.70 6.07
C ASN A 164 -7.22 20.47 6.78
N SER A 165 -6.07 19.84 7.03
CA SER A 165 -5.02 20.42 7.87
C SER A 165 -3.87 21.04 7.08
N CYS A 166 -3.70 20.65 5.82
CA CYS A 166 -2.62 21.16 4.97
C CYS A 166 -3.07 22.26 4.03
N THR A 167 -2.16 23.15 3.65
CA THR A 167 -2.34 24.00 2.49
C THR A 167 -1.91 23.24 1.24
N TRP A 168 -2.68 23.38 0.16
CA TRP A 168 -2.46 22.68 -1.10
C TRP A 168 -2.14 23.71 -2.19
N GLN A 169 -1.01 23.53 -2.87
CA GLN A 169 -0.58 24.39 -3.96
C GLN A 169 -0.29 23.58 -5.21
N TRP A 170 -1.09 23.78 -6.27
CA TRP A 170 -0.77 23.19 -7.56
C TRP A 170 0.52 23.77 -8.10
N THR A 171 1.45 22.91 -8.45
CA THR A 171 2.78 23.30 -8.91
C THR A 171 3.38 22.23 -9.81
N GLN A 172 4.59 22.53 -10.31
CA GLN A 172 5.39 21.56 -11.04
C GLN A 172 6.72 21.34 -10.32
N ARG A 173 7.09 20.08 -10.14
CA ARG A 173 8.38 19.69 -9.58
C ARG A 173 9.10 18.74 -10.54
N ASN A 174 10.31 19.10 -10.97
CA ASN A 174 11.11 18.36 -11.96
C ASN A 174 10.33 18.00 -13.25
N GLY A 175 9.45 18.90 -13.72
CA GLY A 175 8.64 18.68 -14.91
C GLY A 175 7.33 17.91 -14.67
N VAL A 176 7.06 17.46 -13.47
CA VAL A 176 5.85 16.71 -13.09
C VAL A 176 4.87 17.63 -12.36
N ASN A 177 3.64 17.72 -12.87
CA ASN A 177 2.55 18.45 -12.22
C ASN A 177 2.03 17.70 -10.99
N GLY A 178 1.56 18.46 -10.00
CA GLY A 178 0.99 17.90 -8.77
C GLY A 178 0.73 18.97 -7.73
N HIS A 179 0.40 18.54 -6.52
CA HIS A 179 0.24 19.42 -5.37
C HIS A 179 1.45 19.35 -4.43
N LEU A 180 1.96 20.51 -4.06
CA LEU A 180 2.79 20.66 -2.88
C LEU A 180 1.85 20.88 -1.68
N LEU A 181 1.86 19.96 -0.74
CA LEU A 181 1.14 20.03 0.51
C LEU A 181 2.07 20.57 1.58
N THR A 182 1.64 21.59 2.31
CA THR A 182 2.38 22.13 3.44
C THR A 182 1.55 21.97 4.71
N GLY A 183 2.08 21.24 5.66
CA GLY A 183 1.47 20.97 6.94
C GLY A 183 1.56 22.13 7.94
N PRO A 184 0.85 22.05 9.07
CA PRO A 184 0.87 23.09 10.12
C PRO A 184 2.26 23.43 10.67
N ASN A 185 3.18 22.48 10.66
CA ASN A 185 4.56 22.70 11.13
C ASN A 185 5.51 23.30 10.07
N GLY A 186 5.02 23.55 8.85
CA GLY A 186 5.78 24.10 7.73
C GLY A 186 6.51 23.06 6.88
N ASN A 187 6.55 21.80 7.28
CA ASN A 187 7.07 20.72 6.44
C ASN A 187 6.12 20.43 5.29
N SER A 188 6.66 19.89 4.21
CA SER A 188 5.88 19.67 3.00
C SER A 188 6.15 18.33 2.33
N MET A 189 5.17 17.83 1.58
CA MET A 189 5.33 16.71 0.66
C MET A 189 4.71 17.04 -0.70
N PHE A 190 5.17 16.35 -1.74
CA PHE A 190 4.64 16.50 -3.10
C PHE A 190 3.81 15.27 -3.49
N LEU A 191 2.60 15.51 -3.98
CA LEU A 191 1.73 14.48 -4.57
C LEU A 191 1.64 14.71 -6.08
N PRO A 192 2.29 13.90 -6.92
CA PRO A 192 2.21 14.02 -8.36
C PRO A 192 0.81 13.71 -8.90
N ALA A 193 0.41 14.41 -9.98
CA ALA A 193 -0.81 14.12 -10.73
C ALA A 193 -0.61 12.86 -11.58
N ALA A 194 -0.70 11.72 -10.93
CA ALA A 194 -0.34 10.41 -11.48
C ALA A 194 -1.39 9.83 -12.46
N GLY A 195 -2.56 10.48 -12.61
CA GLY A 195 -3.66 9.90 -13.37
C GLY A 195 -4.20 8.62 -12.72
N TYR A 196 -4.72 7.72 -13.55
CA TYR A 196 -5.18 6.39 -13.13
C TYR A 196 -5.11 5.39 -14.30
N ARG A 197 -5.22 4.10 -13.99
CA ARG A 197 -5.31 3.05 -15.02
C ARG A 197 -6.72 2.52 -15.13
N ASP A 198 -7.20 2.42 -16.39
CA ASP A 198 -8.45 1.76 -16.79
C ASP A 198 -8.15 0.86 -17.98
N GLY A 199 -8.45 -0.42 -17.87
CA GLY A 199 -7.92 -1.43 -18.79
C GLY A 199 -6.39 -1.37 -18.82
N SER A 200 -5.83 -1.34 -20.02
CA SER A 200 -4.37 -1.17 -20.24
C SER A 200 -3.95 0.29 -20.38
N SER A 201 -4.90 1.24 -20.39
CA SER A 201 -4.61 2.66 -20.58
C SER A 201 -4.18 3.33 -19.28
N LEU A 202 -3.29 4.32 -19.39
CA LEU A 202 -2.95 5.26 -18.33
C LEU A 202 -3.53 6.63 -18.71
N GLU A 203 -4.53 7.07 -17.95
CA GLU A 203 -5.36 8.21 -18.26
C GLU A 203 -4.99 9.43 -17.41
N TYR A 204 -5.14 10.64 -17.95
CA TYR A 204 -5.08 11.92 -17.27
C TYR A 204 -3.78 12.22 -16.49
N VAL A 205 -2.68 11.60 -16.84
CA VAL A 205 -1.35 11.91 -16.27
C VAL A 205 -1.04 13.40 -16.41
N GLY A 206 -0.56 14.00 -15.33
CA GLY A 206 -0.22 15.43 -15.28
C GLY A 206 -1.42 16.37 -15.17
N THR A 207 -2.65 15.84 -15.15
CA THR A 207 -3.90 16.61 -15.04
C THR A 207 -4.57 16.42 -13.70
N TYR A 208 -4.72 15.15 -13.26
CA TYR A 208 -5.18 14.84 -11.91
C TYR A 208 -4.57 13.53 -11.39
N GLY A 209 -4.83 13.21 -10.13
CA GLY A 209 -4.41 11.97 -9.52
C GLY A 209 -5.40 11.49 -8.49
N ASN A 210 -5.47 10.15 -8.35
CA ASN A 210 -6.19 9.48 -7.30
C ASN A 210 -5.23 8.62 -6.50
N TYR A 211 -5.34 8.72 -5.17
CA TYR A 211 -4.51 7.99 -4.22
C TYR A 211 -5.40 7.14 -3.34
N TRP A 212 -5.21 5.84 -3.36
CA TRP A 212 -6.01 4.92 -2.55
C TRP A 212 -5.93 5.21 -1.05
N SER A 213 -7.07 5.15 -0.38
CA SER A 213 -7.14 4.85 1.05
C SER A 213 -7.38 3.35 1.26
N ARG A 214 -7.17 2.85 2.48
CA ARG A 214 -7.55 1.47 2.83
C ARG A 214 -9.03 1.31 3.18
N SER A 215 -9.82 2.40 3.18
CA SER A 215 -11.18 2.42 3.69
C SER A 215 -12.23 2.24 2.60
N LEU A 216 -13.12 1.26 2.82
CA LEU A 216 -14.26 0.96 1.95
C LEU A 216 -15.32 2.06 2.04
N TYR A 217 -15.96 2.40 0.91
CA TYR A 217 -17.19 3.17 0.91
C TYR A 217 -18.38 2.24 1.25
N SER A 218 -18.74 2.20 2.54
CA SER A 218 -19.67 1.19 3.08
C SER A 218 -21.10 1.27 2.54
N TYR A 219 -21.49 2.40 1.94
CA TYR A 219 -22.80 2.57 1.29
C TYR A 219 -22.89 1.88 -0.08
N LEU A 220 -21.75 1.77 -0.79
CA LEU A 220 -21.63 1.06 -2.06
C LEU A 220 -20.29 0.28 -2.02
N PRO A 221 -20.32 -1.01 -1.64
CA PRO A 221 -19.09 -1.76 -1.38
C PRO A 221 -18.27 -2.10 -2.64
N ASP A 222 -18.72 -1.74 -3.82
CA ASP A 222 -17.92 -1.75 -5.06
C ASP A 222 -17.08 -0.47 -5.24
N ARG A 223 -17.16 0.48 -4.28
CA ARG A 223 -16.41 1.73 -4.26
C ARG A 223 -15.58 1.85 -2.97
N VAL A 224 -14.53 2.64 -3.05
CA VAL A 224 -13.59 2.88 -1.94
C VAL A 224 -13.16 4.33 -1.92
N TYR A 225 -12.83 4.83 -0.74
CA TYR A 225 -12.34 6.20 -0.60
C TYR A 225 -10.92 6.36 -1.15
N CYS A 226 -10.69 7.51 -1.76
CA CYS A 226 -9.39 7.94 -2.26
C CYS A 226 -9.17 9.44 -2.01
N ILE A 227 -7.94 9.92 -2.14
CA ILE A 227 -7.66 11.34 -2.34
C ILE A 227 -7.81 11.58 -3.84
N TYR A 228 -8.67 12.51 -4.22
CA TYR A 228 -8.73 13.10 -5.55
C TYR A 228 -7.99 14.43 -5.57
N LEU A 229 -7.25 14.74 -6.61
CA LEU A 229 -6.60 16.04 -6.82
C LEU A 229 -6.52 16.41 -8.30
N ASP A 230 -6.77 17.69 -8.58
CA ASP A 230 -6.48 18.34 -9.86
C ASP A 230 -5.97 19.77 -9.61
N SER A 231 -5.85 20.58 -10.66
CA SER A 231 -5.29 21.95 -10.55
C SER A 231 -6.17 22.94 -9.76
N GLN A 232 -7.42 22.62 -9.48
CA GLN A 232 -8.41 23.51 -8.86
C GLN A 232 -9.10 22.91 -7.64
N TYR A 233 -9.08 21.58 -7.52
CA TYR A 233 -9.84 20.86 -6.53
C TYR A 233 -9.04 19.69 -5.93
N TRP A 234 -9.25 19.44 -4.67
CA TRP A 234 -8.73 18.29 -3.94
C TRP A 234 -9.68 17.95 -2.80
N ASP A 235 -10.00 16.68 -2.63
CA ASP A 235 -10.85 16.19 -1.53
C ASP A 235 -10.72 14.66 -1.37
N SER A 236 -11.44 14.13 -0.40
CA SER A 236 -11.74 12.72 -0.31
C SER A 236 -12.93 12.38 -1.17
N GLU A 237 -12.74 11.50 -2.14
CA GLU A 237 -13.76 11.02 -3.06
C GLU A 237 -13.94 9.51 -2.94
N ASP A 238 -14.95 8.95 -3.59
CA ASP A 238 -15.10 7.51 -3.71
C ASP A 238 -15.07 7.06 -5.17
N ILE A 239 -14.37 5.97 -5.44
CA ILE A 239 -14.19 5.46 -6.80
C ILE A 239 -14.24 3.93 -6.84
N SER A 240 -14.52 3.37 -8.02
CA SER A 240 -14.60 1.93 -8.22
C SER A 240 -13.26 1.24 -7.93
N ARG A 241 -13.34 0.15 -7.15
CA ARG A 241 -12.16 -0.51 -6.56
C ARG A 241 -11.29 -1.29 -7.55
N TYR A 242 -11.73 -1.51 -8.80
CA TYR A 242 -10.96 -2.23 -9.82
C TYR A 242 -9.96 -1.34 -10.58
N TYR A 243 -10.14 -0.02 -10.57
CA TYR A 243 -9.18 0.89 -11.21
C TYR A 243 -7.79 0.79 -10.60
N GLY A 244 -6.78 1.13 -11.40
CA GLY A 244 -5.41 1.22 -10.91
C GLY A 244 -5.08 2.63 -10.44
N HIS A 245 -4.85 2.79 -9.13
CA HIS A 245 -4.38 4.05 -8.55
C HIS A 245 -3.09 3.86 -7.78
N VAL A 246 -2.40 4.97 -7.58
CA VAL A 246 -1.16 5.01 -6.80
C VAL A 246 -1.44 5.07 -5.31
N ILE A 247 -0.41 4.81 -4.50
CA ILE A 247 -0.50 4.77 -3.04
C ILE A 247 0.57 5.68 -2.44
N ARG A 248 0.15 6.63 -1.59
CA ARG A 248 1.02 7.34 -0.67
C ARG A 248 0.84 6.75 0.71
N ALA A 249 1.82 5.98 1.14
CA ALA A 249 1.75 5.25 2.40
C ALA A 249 1.89 6.14 3.63
N VAL A 250 1.37 5.64 4.76
CA VAL A 250 1.58 6.22 6.09
C VAL A 250 2.31 5.25 7.00
N ARG A 251 3.12 5.76 7.92
CA ARG A 251 3.81 4.94 8.88
C ARG A 251 2.90 4.65 10.07
N VAL A 252 2.82 3.39 10.45
CA VAL A 252 2.08 2.96 11.65
C VAL A 252 2.85 3.45 12.87
N SER A 253 2.19 4.22 13.75
CA SER A 253 2.79 4.60 15.03
C SER A 253 3.09 3.35 15.83
N GLN A 254 4.36 3.06 16.08
CA GLN A 254 4.70 2.03 17.06
C GLN A 254 4.26 2.59 18.43
N THR A 255 3.18 2.06 18.97
CA THR A 255 2.84 2.29 20.39
C THR A 255 4.01 1.78 21.22
N ARG A 256 4.70 2.72 21.85
CA ARG A 256 5.77 2.45 22.83
C ARG A 256 5.19 1.80 24.07
#